data_6bcdf0acd81d0d64d34fcbf49d13cf75
#
_entry.id   6bcdf0acd81d0d64d34fcbf49d13cf75
#
_cell.length_a   1.000
_cell.length_b   1.000
_cell.length_c   1.000
_cell.angle_alpha   90.00
_cell.angle_beta   90.00
_cell.angle_gamma   90.00
#
_symmetry.space_group_name_H-M   'P 1'
#
loop_
_entity.id
_entity.type
_entity.pdbx_description
1 polymer ?
#
loop_
_entity_poly.entity_id
_entity_poly.type
_entity_poly.pdbx_seq_one_letter_code
_entity_poly.pdbx_strand_id
1 'polypeptide(L)'
;MLTRRGILLGSIAAGAIMQNRDVWAKAVQPATPVNFEIPAGACDCHTHIHGDVEKFPFFAGRVYTPEPASPEEMSALHKALHMQRVVVVTPSVYGTDNSSSQFGMAARGADARGVAVIDDKTL
;
A
#
# COMPACT_ATOMS: atom_id res chain seq x y z
N MET A 1 38.18 -19.19 -30.10
CA MET A 1 37.94 -20.38 -29.27
C MET A 1 37.61 -19.94 -27.84
N LEU A 2 36.38 -20.13 -27.41
CA LEU A 2 35.96 -19.85 -26.03
C LEU A 2 36.46 -20.94 -25.10
N THR A 3 37.28 -20.58 -24.13
CA THR A 3 37.85 -21.55 -23.17
C THR A 3 36.82 -21.83 -22.06
N ARG A 4 36.84 -23.07 -21.50
CA ARG A 4 35.96 -23.47 -20.40
C ARG A 4 35.99 -22.50 -19.19
N ARG A 5 37.13 -21.82 -18.96
CA ARG A 5 37.28 -20.77 -17.93
C ARG A 5 36.49 -19.49 -18.24
N GLY A 6 36.37 -19.11 -19.52
CA GLY A 6 35.59 -17.93 -19.92
C GLY A 6 34.08 -18.12 -19.73
N ILE A 7 33.59 -19.36 -19.90
CA ILE A 7 32.17 -19.69 -19.69
C ILE A 7 31.78 -19.62 -18.19
N LEU A 8 32.68 -20.11 -17.30
CA LEU A 8 32.43 -20.04 -15.86
C LEU A 8 32.41 -18.61 -15.30
N LEU A 9 33.29 -17.73 -15.80
CA LEU A 9 33.30 -16.32 -15.39
C LEU A 9 32.10 -15.53 -15.93
N GLY A 10 31.60 -15.86 -17.12
CA GLY A 10 30.40 -15.27 -17.68
C GLY A 10 29.12 -15.65 -16.90
N SER A 11 29.07 -16.88 -16.38
CA SER A 11 27.92 -17.35 -15.60
C SER A 11 27.82 -16.72 -14.21
N ILE A 12 28.95 -16.34 -13.60
CA ILE A 12 28.98 -15.65 -12.31
C ILE A 12 28.52 -14.19 -12.46
N ALA A 13 28.88 -13.51 -13.57
CA ALA A 13 28.47 -12.14 -13.83
C ALA A 13 26.94 -12.03 -14.13
N ALA A 14 26.36 -13.05 -14.78
CA ALA A 14 24.90 -13.08 -15.03
C ALA A 14 24.08 -13.37 -13.76
N GLY A 15 24.64 -14.11 -12.80
CA GLY A 15 23.98 -14.41 -11.52
C GLY A 15 23.93 -13.22 -10.54
N ALA A 16 24.85 -12.27 -10.67
CA ALA A 16 24.92 -11.09 -9.78
C ALA A 16 23.91 -9.98 -10.14
N ILE A 17 23.25 -10.04 -11.29
CA ILE A 17 22.27 -9.04 -11.75
C ILE A 17 20.84 -9.40 -11.30
N MET A 18 20.61 -10.59 -10.75
CA MET A 18 19.31 -11.01 -10.20
C MET A 18 19.18 -10.79 -8.70
N GLN A 19 19.99 -9.91 -8.09
CA GLN A 19 19.80 -9.54 -6.69
C GLN A 19 18.77 -8.43 -6.56
N ASN A 20 17.65 -8.83 -5.96
CA ASN A 20 16.67 -7.98 -5.25
C ASN A 20 16.15 -6.76 -6.00
N ARG A 21 15.32 -7.01 -6.99
CA ARG A 21 14.13 -6.18 -7.09
C ARG A 21 13.07 -6.91 -6.24
N ASP A 22 12.92 -6.48 -5.01
CA ASP A 22 11.67 -6.70 -4.31
C ASP A 22 10.59 -6.09 -5.20
N VAL A 23 9.95 -6.93 -5.99
CA VAL A 23 8.78 -6.54 -6.76
C VAL A 23 7.66 -6.50 -5.73
N TRP A 24 7.63 -5.42 -4.95
CA TRP A 24 6.46 -5.10 -4.16
C TRP A 24 5.29 -5.04 -5.15
N ALA A 25 4.32 -5.90 -4.97
CA ALA A 25 3.11 -5.83 -5.76
C ALA A 25 2.47 -4.47 -5.47
N LYS A 26 2.39 -3.64 -6.49
CA LYS A 26 1.72 -2.34 -6.36
C LYS A 26 0.22 -2.55 -6.25
N ALA A 27 -0.44 -1.73 -5.44
CA ALA A 27 -1.90 -1.71 -5.39
C ALA A 27 -2.48 -1.52 -6.80
N VAL A 28 -3.48 -2.34 -7.12
CA VAL A 28 -4.10 -2.35 -8.46
C VAL A 28 -4.70 -0.98 -8.76
N GLN A 29 -4.38 -0.45 -9.94
CA GLN A 29 -4.92 0.81 -10.44
C GLN A 29 -5.93 0.54 -11.56
N PRO A 30 -7.01 1.36 -11.69
CA PRO A 30 -8.01 1.16 -12.73
C PRO A 30 -7.38 1.33 -14.11
N ALA A 31 -7.65 0.37 -15.00
CA ALA A 31 -7.20 0.42 -16.39
C ALA A 31 -8.22 1.12 -17.31
N THR A 32 -9.46 1.27 -16.85
CA THR A 32 -10.56 1.85 -17.63
C THR A 32 -10.98 3.19 -17.02
N PRO A 33 -11.10 4.25 -17.82
CA PRO A 33 -11.59 5.53 -17.33
C PRO A 33 -13.04 5.44 -16.84
N VAL A 34 -13.40 6.25 -15.85
CA VAL A 34 -14.78 6.45 -15.45
C VAL A 34 -15.51 7.18 -16.58
N ASN A 35 -16.63 6.62 -17.05
CA ASN A 35 -17.40 7.11 -18.19
C ASN A 35 -18.76 7.73 -17.78
N PHE A 36 -18.92 8.09 -16.53
CA PHE A 36 -20.11 8.75 -15.97
C PHE A 36 -19.68 9.88 -15.03
N GLU A 37 -20.60 10.79 -14.76
CA GLU A 37 -20.33 11.91 -13.87
C GLU A 37 -20.25 11.47 -12.41
N ILE A 38 -19.15 11.83 -11.75
CA ILE A 38 -18.98 11.66 -10.32
C ILE A 38 -19.29 13.00 -9.64
N PRO A 39 -20.22 13.03 -8.68
CA PRO A 39 -20.57 14.27 -7.98
C PRO A 39 -19.36 14.89 -7.28
N ALA A 40 -19.31 16.22 -7.29
CA ALA A 40 -18.31 16.96 -6.51
C ALA A 40 -18.38 16.58 -5.02
N GLY A 41 -17.25 16.34 -4.39
CA GLY A 41 -17.17 15.91 -3.01
C GLY A 41 -17.47 14.43 -2.79
N ALA A 42 -17.51 13.60 -3.84
CA ALA A 42 -17.62 12.14 -3.70
C ALA A 42 -16.56 11.60 -2.74
N CYS A 43 -16.96 10.65 -1.91
CA CYS A 43 -16.14 10.11 -0.83
C CYS A 43 -16.02 8.58 -0.95
N ASP A 44 -14.79 8.08 -0.94
CA ASP A 44 -14.56 6.68 -0.62
C ASP A 44 -14.71 6.52 0.90
N CYS A 45 -15.75 5.82 1.32
CA CYS A 45 -16.12 5.73 2.72
C CYS A 45 -15.42 4.59 3.47
N HIS A 46 -14.61 3.77 2.81
CA HIS A 46 -13.92 2.65 3.46
C HIS A 46 -12.71 2.20 2.66
N THR A 47 -11.54 2.68 3.03
CA THR A 47 -10.27 2.24 2.46
C THR A 47 -9.24 1.94 3.55
N HIS A 48 -8.19 1.21 3.20
CA HIS A 48 -7.10 0.86 4.09
C HIS A 48 -5.76 1.36 3.55
N ILE A 49 -4.84 1.65 4.45
CA ILE A 49 -3.42 1.85 4.15
C ILE A 49 -2.65 0.69 4.76
N HIS A 50 -1.86 0.02 3.93
CA HIS A 50 -0.88 -0.96 4.35
C HIS A 50 0.51 -0.36 4.09
N GLY A 51 1.03 0.34 5.10
CA GLY A 51 2.30 1.03 5.02
C GLY A 51 3.49 0.09 5.02
N ASP A 52 4.67 0.69 4.95
CA ASP A 52 5.93 -0.02 5.06
C ASP A 52 5.97 -0.83 6.38
N VAL A 53 6.18 -2.14 6.27
CA VAL A 53 6.15 -3.06 7.42
C VAL A 53 7.25 -2.80 8.45
N GLU A 54 8.35 -2.15 8.06
CA GLU A 54 9.41 -1.74 9.00
C GLU A 54 8.97 -0.58 9.89
N LYS A 55 8.12 0.31 9.35
CA LYS A 55 7.55 1.46 10.08
C LYS A 55 6.26 1.14 10.79
N PHE A 56 5.45 0.29 10.18
CA PHE A 56 4.11 -0.09 10.64
C PHE A 56 4.03 -1.62 10.71
N PRO A 57 4.62 -2.25 11.74
CA PRO A 57 4.64 -3.70 11.86
C PRO A 57 3.22 -4.24 12.06
N PHE A 58 2.94 -5.35 11.41
CA PHE A 58 1.65 -6.01 11.56
C PHE A 58 1.50 -6.64 12.93
N PHE A 59 0.27 -6.65 13.43
CA PHE A 59 -0.11 -7.34 14.65
C PHE A 59 0.20 -8.85 14.56
N ALA A 60 0.80 -9.40 15.62
CA ALA A 60 1.22 -10.81 15.63
C ALA A 60 0.04 -11.79 15.49
N GLY A 61 -1.13 -11.43 16.03
CA GLY A 61 -2.36 -12.23 15.97
C GLY A 61 -3.20 -12.06 14.71
N ARG A 62 -2.67 -11.42 13.66
CA ARG A 62 -3.40 -11.27 12.40
C ARG A 62 -3.68 -12.61 11.72
N VAL A 63 -4.78 -12.69 10.99
CA VAL A 63 -5.19 -13.90 10.26
C VAL A 63 -4.78 -13.92 8.79
N TYR A 64 -4.29 -12.78 8.28
CA TYR A 64 -3.76 -12.65 6.92
C TYR A 64 -2.64 -11.59 6.88
N THR A 65 -1.87 -11.59 5.81
CA THR A 65 -0.84 -10.59 5.54
C THR A 65 -1.14 -9.96 4.19
N PRO A 66 -1.53 -8.66 4.17
CA PRO A 66 -1.83 -7.98 2.94
C PRO A 66 -0.56 -7.56 2.21
N GLU A 67 -0.68 -7.30 0.91
CA GLU A 67 0.34 -6.58 0.15
C GLU A 67 0.38 -5.10 0.59
N PRO A 68 1.53 -4.44 0.44
CA PRO A 68 1.63 -3.00 0.67
C PRO A 68 0.66 -2.20 -0.20
N ALA A 69 0.09 -1.14 0.38
CA ALA A 69 -0.78 -0.19 -0.29
C ALA A 69 -0.55 1.19 0.29
N SER A 70 0.23 2.00 -0.40
CA SER A 70 0.69 3.29 0.09
C SER A 70 -0.35 4.40 -0.03
N PRO A 71 -0.21 5.52 0.71
CA PRO A 71 -1.05 6.70 0.53
C PRO A 71 -0.99 7.28 -0.88
N GLU A 72 0.17 7.19 -1.55
CA GLU A 72 0.36 7.66 -2.92
C GLU A 72 -0.45 6.82 -3.91
N GLU A 73 -0.45 5.50 -3.74
CA GLU A 73 -1.25 4.57 -4.56
C GLU A 73 -2.74 4.76 -4.34
N MET A 74 -3.18 4.96 -3.10
CA MET A 74 -4.56 5.33 -2.77
C MET A 74 -4.95 6.65 -3.44
N SER A 75 -4.09 7.66 -3.41
CA SER A 75 -4.35 8.95 -4.03
C SER A 75 -4.41 8.86 -5.56
N ALA A 76 -3.57 8.03 -6.18
CA ALA A 76 -3.63 7.76 -7.62
C ALA A 76 -4.95 7.07 -8.02
N LEU A 77 -5.37 6.06 -7.24
CA LEU A 77 -6.66 5.39 -7.41
C LEU A 77 -7.84 6.38 -7.32
N HIS A 78 -7.89 7.18 -6.25
CA HIS A 78 -8.96 8.15 -6.04
C HIS A 78 -9.00 9.22 -7.14
N LYS A 79 -7.83 9.67 -7.62
CA LYS A 79 -7.76 10.58 -8.76
C LYS A 79 -8.35 9.96 -10.02
N ALA A 80 -8.02 8.70 -10.31
CA ALA A 80 -8.56 7.98 -11.47
C ALA A 80 -10.07 7.73 -11.38
N LEU A 81 -10.60 7.58 -10.15
CA LEU A 81 -12.02 7.40 -9.86
C LEU A 81 -12.77 8.70 -9.56
N HIS A 82 -12.12 9.87 -9.66
CA HIS A 82 -12.67 11.20 -9.35
C HIS A 82 -13.20 11.33 -7.91
N MET A 83 -12.66 10.56 -6.96
CA MET A 83 -13.01 10.63 -5.54
C MET A 83 -12.23 11.75 -4.86
N GLN A 84 -12.92 12.70 -4.24
CA GLN A 84 -12.29 13.84 -3.57
C GLN A 84 -12.00 13.56 -2.09
N ARG A 85 -12.88 12.85 -1.40
CA ARG A 85 -12.79 12.59 0.04
C ARG A 85 -12.59 11.12 0.32
N VAL A 86 -12.05 10.83 1.50
CA VAL A 86 -11.76 9.46 1.91
C VAL A 86 -11.98 9.26 3.41
N VAL A 87 -12.44 8.06 3.78
CA VAL A 87 -12.40 7.57 5.15
C VAL A 87 -11.40 6.41 5.21
N VAL A 88 -10.29 6.64 5.89
CA VAL A 88 -9.27 5.63 6.13
C VAL A 88 -9.64 4.83 7.36
N VAL A 89 -9.87 3.54 7.20
CA VAL A 89 -10.26 2.63 8.27
C VAL A 89 -9.05 1.79 8.67
N THR A 90 -8.78 1.66 9.97
CA THR A 90 -7.68 0.81 10.44
C THR A 90 -8.02 -0.66 10.19
N PRO A 91 -7.22 -1.38 9.37
CA PRO A 91 -7.47 -2.79 9.11
C PRO A 91 -7.04 -3.66 10.28
N SER A 92 -7.70 -4.80 10.45
CA SER A 92 -7.48 -5.74 11.56
C SER A 92 -6.05 -6.28 11.66
N VAL A 93 -5.28 -6.21 10.58
CA VAL A 93 -3.87 -6.65 10.56
C VAL A 93 -2.95 -5.80 11.44
N TYR A 94 -3.39 -4.63 11.89
CA TYR A 94 -2.66 -3.78 12.84
C TYR A 94 -3.19 -3.89 14.28
N GLY A 95 -4.25 -4.69 14.53
CA GLY A 95 -4.88 -4.74 15.86
C GLY A 95 -5.40 -3.36 16.26
N THR A 96 -4.95 -2.84 17.40
CA THR A 96 -5.28 -1.49 17.92
C THR A 96 -4.24 -0.41 17.56
N ASP A 97 -3.22 -0.74 16.78
CA ASP A 97 -2.27 0.24 16.27
C ASP A 97 -2.85 0.99 15.07
N ASN A 98 -3.17 2.26 15.26
CA ASN A 98 -3.79 3.11 14.24
C ASN A 98 -2.75 3.95 13.45
N SER A 99 -1.46 3.76 13.67
CA SER A 99 -0.40 4.62 13.13
C SER A 99 -0.34 4.61 11.60
N SER A 100 -0.53 3.47 10.95
CA SER A 100 -0.59 3.37 9.48
C SER A 100 -1.77 4.15 8.90
N SER A 101 -2.94 4.10 9.54
CA SER A 101 -4.13 4.85 9.13
C SER A 101 -3.95 6.36 9.33
N GLN A 102 -3.33 6.77 10.46
CA GLN A 102 -2.97 8.17 10.71
C GLN A 102 -1.99 8.71 9.66
N PHE A 103 -1.00 7.91 9.28
CA PHE A 103 -0.07 8.25 8.22
C PHE A 103 -0.80 8.49 6.88
N GLY A 104 -1.73 7.60 6.52
CA GLY A 104 -2.55 7.76 5.32
C GLY A 104 -3.44 9.01 5.35
N MET A 105 -4.06 9.31 6.50
CA MET A 105 -4.85 10.53 6.67
C MET A 105 -3.98 11.79 6.56
N ALA A 106 -2.81 11.81 7.19
CA ALA A 106 -1.89 12.94 7.12
C ALA A 106 -1.44 13.24 5.68
N ALA A 107 -1.16 12.21 4.89
CA ALA A 107 -0.81 12.35 3.49
C ALA A 107 -1.95 12.92 2.63
N ARG A 108 -3.22 12.64 2.98
CA ARG A 108 -4.41 13.12 2.27
C ARG A 108 -4.86 14.51 2.74
N GLY A 109 -4.55 14.88 3.98
CA GLY A 109 -4.87 16.18 4.55
C GLY A 109 -6.35 16.37 4.89
N ALA A 110 -6.89 17.57 4.63
CA ALA A 110 -8.23 17.98 5.03
C ALA A 110 -9.37 17.13 4.46
N ASP A 111 -9.14 16.44 3.35
CA ASP A 111 -10.12 15.60 2.66
C ASP A 111 -10.21 14.17 3.24
N ALA A 112 -9.45 13.87 4.30
CA ALA A 112 -9.49 12.59 4.97
C ALA A 112 -10.19 12.63 6.33
N ARG A 113 -10.83 11.50 6.68
CA ARG A 113 -11.27 11.15 8.02
C ARG A 113 -10.82 9.72 8.30
N GLY A 114 -10.79 9.33 9.58
CA GLY A 114 -10.38 8.00 9.98
C GLY A 114 -11.35 7.30 10.89
N VAL A 115 -11.33 5.98 10.83
CA VAL A 115 -11.96 5.08 11.80
C VAL A 115 -10.86 4.29 12.49
N ALA A 116 -10.71 4.50 13.78
CA ALA A 116 -9.72 3.83 14.61
C ALA A 116 -10.28 2.53 15.21
N VAL A 117 -9.40 1.56 15.41
CA VAL A 117 -9.68 0.40 16.25
C VAL A 117 -9.21 0.74 17.67
N ILE A 118 -10.09 0.51 18.64
CA ILE A 118 -9.82 0.71 20.07
C ILE A 118 -10.16 -0.56 20.85
N ASP A 119 -9.60 -0.71 22.01
CA ASP A 119 -9.96 -1.74 23.00
C ASP A 119 -10.40 -1.08 24.32
N ASP A 120 -10.73 -1.90 25.30
CA ASP A 120 -11.15 -1.48 26.63
C ASP A 120 -10.05 -0.77 27.45
N LYS A 121 -8.80 -0.78 26.95
CA LYS A 121 -7.64 -0.12 27.60
C LYS A 121 -7.32 1.22 26.93
N THR A 122 -7.95 1.54 25.84
CA THR A 122 -7.71 2.76 25.05
C THR A 122 -8.56 3.94 25.55
N LEU A 123 -9.52 3.69 26.46
CA LEU A 123 -10.44 4.68 27.04
C LEU A 123 -9.96 5.21 28.38
#